data_983bffbf11fb5703fa7e6cbd0e4726e5
#
_entry.id   983bffbf11fb5703fa7e6cbd0e4726e5
#
_cell.length_a   1.000
_cell.length_b   1.000
_cell.length_c   1.000
_cell.angle_alpha   90.00
_cell.angle_beta   90.00
_cell.angle_gamma   90.00
#
_symmetry.space_group_name_H-M   'P 1'
#
loop_
_entity.id
_entity.type
_entity.pdbx_description
1 polymer ?
#
loop_
_entity_poly.entity_id
_entity_poly.type
_entity_poly.pdbx_seq_one_letter_code
_entity_poly.pdbx_strand_id
1 'polypeptide(L)'
;MYIKRRNAYFLIFKLISLAYEHQKRHFSCPKCGSKKTVKNGIARGIQTYLCRGCNLRFSGSRRPLKDNYKQLWKEYVFDKQTVIQLARKNRTAKRKIQSSLNKYSPLTKCHKPRPVHLVVDGTYFGERKEGTSWCVVVARDPKLHEDLVWSFENTETTYAYVCLRERLEALGYTILSVTGDGFSGIKSAFSDISYQMCHVHMERLVILGTTRNPLTEAGQVLLALVRTLHKNTEQKTFEERLNKFIEKYRNFLNEKTTHPESGEQSWTHEDLRRAVFCLVRHKSNLFTYKQNRNIPRTTNSLEGHFKHIKKLLGLHSGSNRKTQEKIIETILLASTTSPNKKRLNEVI
;
A
#
# COMPACT_ATOMS: atom_id res chain seq x y z
N MET A 1 80.56 -4.18 -6.25
CA MET A 1 79.19 -4.09 -5.69
C MET A 1 78.31 -3.01 -6.41
N TYR A 2 78.70 -2.51 -7.62
CA TYR A 2 78.01 -1.42 -8.34
C TYR A 2 77.21 -1.87 -9.57
N ILE A 3 77.38 -3.09 -10.04
CA ILE A 3 76.72 -3.57 -11.30
C ILE A 3 75.33 -4.14 -11.06
N LYS A 4 75.01 -4.61 -9.84
CA LYS A 4 73.68 -5.20 -9.52
C LYS A 4 72.56 -4.18 -9.33
N ARG A 5 72.85 -2.91 -9.04
CA ARG A 5 71.83 -1.89 -8.85
C ARG A 5 71.27 -1.30 -10.17
N ARG A 6 72.02 -1.31 -11.22
CA ARG A 6 71.56 -0.76 -12.55
C ARG A 6 70.49 -1.65 -13.21
N ASN A 7 70.58 -2.95 -13.04
CA ASN A 7 69.57 -3.87 -13.62
C ASN A 7 68.25 -3.82 -12.89
N ALA A 8 68.20 -3.52 -11.59
CA ALA A 8 66.95 -3.43 -10.84
C ALA A 8 66.13 -2.19 -11.25
N TYR A 9 66.78 -1.06 -11.45
CA TYR A 9 66.12 0.17 -11.94
C TYR A 9 65.57 0.05 -13.37
N PHE A 10 66.28 -0.68 -14.24
CA PHE A 10 65.83 -0.92 -15.62
C PHE A 10 64.64 -1.87 -15.68
N LEU A 11 64.59 -2.87 -14.80
CA LEU A 11 63.43 -3.76 -14.65
C LEU A 11 62.23 -3.07 -14.07
N ILE A 12 62.42 -2.19 -13.05
CA ILE A 12 61.34 -1.40 -12.45
C ILE A 12 60.78 -0.40 -13.46
N PHE A 13 61.63 0.30 -14.26
CA PHE A 13 61.18 1.19 -15.31
C PHE A 13 60.42 0.45 -16.42
N LYS A 14 60.86 -0.75 -16.79
CA LYS A 14 60.18 -1.61 -17.79
C LYS A 14 58.83 -2.11 -17.25
N LEU A 15 58.72 -2.47 -15.98
CA LEU A 15 57.47 -2.85 -15.31
C LEU A 15 56.52 -1.67 -15.16
N ILE A 16 57.01 -0.48 -14.84
CA ILE A 16 56.20 0.73 -14.78
C ILE A 16 55.74 1.13 -16.18
N SER A 17 56.59 1.01 -17.23
CA SER A 17 56.22 1.25 -18.63
C SER A 17 55.17 0.23 -19.11
N LEU A 18 55.31 -1.05 -18.78
CA LEU A 18 54.32 -2.08 -19.11
C LEU A 18 53.02 -1.88 -18.34
N ALA A 19 53.05 -1.44 -17.07
CA ALA A 19 51.87 -1.06 -16.31
C ALA A 19 51.20 0.21 -16.88
N TYR A 20 51.95 1.14 -17.43
CA TYR A 20 51.39 2.35 -18.08
C TYR A 20 50.79 2.06 -19.45
N GLU A 21 51.33 1.07 -20.21
CA GLU A 21 50.73 0.64 -21.47
C GLU A 21 49.45 -0.17 -21.30
N HIS A 22 49.23 -0.85 -20.17
CA HIS A 22 48.01 -1.63 -19.89
C HIS A 22 46.79 -0.77 -19.55
N GLN A 23 46.89 0.55 -19.46
CA GLN A 23 45.76 1.45 -19.20
C GLN A 23 45.24 2.21 -20.44
N LYS A 24 45.54 1.81 -21.66
CA LYS A 24 44.78 2.26 -22.84
C LYS A 24 43.41 1.59 -22.85
N ARG A 25 42.47 2.14 -22.05
CA ARG A 25 41.06 1.74 -22.13
C ARG A 25 40.54 2.02 -23.55
N HIS A 26 40.49 0.98 -24.40
CA HIS A 26 39.80 1.07 -25.66
C HIS A 26 38.30 1.12 -25.42
N PHE A 27 37.70 2.26 -25.73
CA PHE A 27 36.23 2.41 -25.64
C PHE A 27 35.62 1.91 -26.94
N SER A 28 34.75 0.89 -26.86
CA SER A 28 33.96 0.46 -28.01
C SER A 28 32.88 1.49 -28.31
N CYS A 29 32.61 1.70 -29.61
CA CYS A 29 31.55 2.61 -30.03
C CYS A 29 30.17 2.15 -29.53
N PRO A 30 29.38 2.99 -28.82
CA PRO A 30 28.08 2.61 -28.30
C PRO A 30 27.01 2.40 -29.40
N LYS A 31 27.27 2.80 -30.63
CA LYS A 31 26.35 2.65 -31.78
C LYS A 31 26.61 1.38 -32.57
N CYS A 32 27.88 1.13 -32.96
CA CYS A 32 28.22 0.04 -33.86
C CYS A 32 29.18 -1.02 -33.27
N GLY A 33 29.52 -0.91 -31.97
CA GLY A 33 30.42 -1.84 -31.29
C GLY A 33 31.90 -1.79 -31.71
N SER A 34 32.26 -1.01 -32.75
CA SER A 34 33.62 -0.93 -33.28
C SER A 34 34.62 -0.48 -32.21
N LYS A 35 35.75 -1.15 -32.12
CA LYS A 35 36.91 -0.77 -31.30
C LYS A 35 37.79 0.30 -31.95
N LYS A 36 37.56 0.65 -33.24
CA LYS A 36 38.29 1.70 -33.98
C LYS A 36 37.84 3.09 -33.51
N THR A 37 38.20 3.47 -32.26
CA THR A 37 37.86 4.75 -31.67
C THR A 37 39.12 5.56 -31.36
N VAL A 38 39.08 6.85 -31.61
CA VAL A 38 40.18 7.79 -31.35
C VAL A 38 39.75 8.91 -30.42
N LYS A 39 40.67 9.45 -29.61
CA LYS A 39 40.38 10.63 -28.78
C LYS A 39 40.05 11.82 -29.70
N ASN A 40 38.98 12.55 -29.36
CA ASN A 40 38.46 13.66 -30.15
C ASN A 40 38.22 14.91 -29.27
N GLY A 41 39.28 15.31 -28.55
CA GLY A 41 39.24 16.51 -27.70
C GLY A 41 38.44 16.34 -26.40
N ILE A 42 38.36 17.44 -25.63
CA ILE A 42 37.67 17.53 -24.37
C ILE A 42 36.46 18.46 -24.55
N ALA A 43 35.26 17.99 -24.20
CA ALA A 43 34.06 18.78 -24.20
C ALA A 43 33.53 18.87 -22.77
N ARG A 44 33.37 20.06 -22.21
CA ARG A 44 32.91 20.32 -20.85
C ARG A 44 33.68 19.53 -19.76
N GLY A 45 35.01 19.49 -19.90
CA GLY A 45 35.91 18.77 -18.98
C GLY A 45 35.89 17.23 -19.14
N ILE A 46 35.22 16.68 -20.15
CA ILE A 46 35.12 15.25 -20.39
C ILE A 46 35.79 14.86 -21.71
N GLN A 47 36.68 13.85 -21.68
CA GLN A 47 37.29 13.31 -22.88
C GLN A 47 36.22 12.74 -23.82
N THR A 48 36.20 13.20 -25.08
CA THR A 48 35.37 12.67 -26.15
C THR A 48 36.15 11.77 -27.08
N TYR A 49 35.46 10.88 -27.75
CA TYR A 49 35.99 9.91 -28.70
C TYR A 49 35.20 9.98 -30.02
N LEU A 50 35.88 9.70 -31.14
CA LEU A 50 35.27 9.57 -32.45
C LEU A 50 35.40 8.10 -32.89
N CYS A 51 34.31 7.49 -33.29
CA CYS A 51 34.32 6.18 -33.91
C CYS A 51 34.65 6.34 -35.40
N ARG A 52 35.75 5.72 -35.88
CA ARG A 52 36.12 5.72 -37.30
C ARG A 52 35.25 4.79 -38.17
N GLY A 53 34.43 3.91 -37.54
CA GLY A 53 33.53 3.01 -38.27
C GLY A 53 32.18 3.63 -38.63
N CYS A 54 31.65 4.54 -37.80
CA CYS A 54 30.32 5.15 -38.00
C CYS A 54 30.29 6.67 -37.77
N ASN A 55 31.44 7.31 -37.59
CA ASN A 55 31.63 8.74 -37.33
C ASN A 55 30.87 9.31 -36.11
N LEU A 56 30.43 8.43 -35.19
CA LEU A 56 29.77 8.86 -33.97
C LEU A 56 30.77 9.47 -32.98
N ARG A 57 30.50 10.69 -32.50
CA ARG A 57 31.22 11.29 -31.37
C ARG A 57 30.51 10.88 -30.06
N PHE A 58 31.26 10.40 -29.09
CA PHE A 58 30.72 9.99 -27.77
C PHE A 58 31.75 10.27 -26.69
N SER A 59 31.29 10.34 -25.43
CA SER A 59 32.15 10.49 -24.25
C SER A 59 32.37 9.13 -23.58
N GLY A 60 33.63 8.80 -23.27
CA GLY A 60 34.02 7.52 -22.68
C GLY A 60 33.74 7.36 -21.19
N SER A 61 33.22 8.38 -20.53
CA SER A 61 33.23 8.47 -19.08
C SER A 61 31.96 7.97 -18.36
N ARG A 62 30.93 7.57 -19.09
CA ARG A 62 29.71 7.04 -18.43
C ARG A 62 29.62 5.55 -18.67
N ARG A 63 30.01 4.77 -17.65
CA ARG A 63 29.48 3.40 -17.56
C ARG A 63 27.96 3.53 -17.62
N PRO A 64 27.27 2.84 -18.59
CA PRO A 64 25.83 2.75 -18.49
C PRO A 64 25.52 2.24 -17.07
N LEU A 65 24.55 2.84 -16.37
CA LEU A 65 24.00 2.18 -15.21
C LEU A 65 23.71 0.76 -15.68
N LYS A 66 24.35 -0.25 -15.06
CA LYS A 66 23.87 -1.62 -15.21
C LYS A 66 22.36 -1.50 -15.00
N ASP A 67 21.58 -2.06 -15.92
CA ASP A 67 20.11 -1.90 -15.93
C ASP A 67 19.52 -2.67 -14.72
N ASN A 68 19.79 -2.15 -13.54
CA ASN A 68 19.40 -2.74 -12.26
C ASN A 68 18.12 -2.05 -11.74
N TYR A 69 17.13 -1.91 -12.66
CA TYR A 69 15.87 -1.25 -12.34
C TYR A 69 15.10 -1.94 -11.20
N LYS A 70 15.27 -3.26 -11.04
CA LYS A 70 14.70 -4.03 -9.91
C LYS A 70 15.27 -3.58 -8.58
N GLN A 71 16.61 -3.50 -8.49
CA GLN A 71 17.26 -3.03 -7.26
C GLN A 71 16.94 -1.56 -6.97
N LEU A 72 16.87 -0.70 -8.00
CA LEU A 72 16.45 0.69 -7.85
C LEU A 72 15.01 0.79 -7.35
N TRP A 73 14.11 -0.07 -7.85
CA TRP A 73 12.73 -0.13 -7.40
C TRP A 73 12.63 -0.57 -5.94
N LYS A 74 13.39 -1.60 -5.54
CA LYS A 74 13.49 -2.05 -4.15
C LYS A 74 13.95 -0.92 -3.23
N GLU A 75 15.03 -0.23 -3.58
CA GLU A 75 15.54 0.90 -2.82
C GLU A 75 14.52 2.05 -2.76
N TYR A 76 13.80 2.31 -3.85
CA TYR A 76 12.76 3.33 -3.92
C TYR A 76 11.60 3.01 -2.98
N VAL A 77 11.02 1.80 -3.04
CA VAL A 77 9.82 1.45 -2.28
C VAL A 77 10.16 1.07 -0.83
N PHE A 78 11.07 0.11 -0.61
CA PHE A 78 11.29 -0.49 0.71
C PHE A 78 12.40 0.17 1.52
N ASP A 79 13.47 0.65 0.86
CA ASP A 79 14.54 1.38 1.52
C ASP A 79 14.22 2.89 1.59
N LYS A 80 13.01 3.29 1.20
CA LYS A 80 12.45 4.65 1.32
C LYS A 80 13.30 5.73 0.66
N GLN A 81 14.04 5.37 -0.39
CA GLN A 81 14.92 6.29 -1.10
C GLN A 81 14.13 7.15 -2.10
N THR A 82 14.29 8.47 -2.02
CA THR A 82 13.71 9.37 -3.03
C THR A 82 14.49 9.30 -4.35
N VAL A 83 13.86 9.74 -5.45
CA VAL A 83 14.53 9.85 -6.77
C VAL A 83 15.81 10.70 -6.68
N ILE A 84 15.80 11.73 -5.82
CA ILE A 84 16.98 12.61 -5.61
C ILE A 84 18.12 11.84 -4.94
N GLN A 85 17.81 11.08 -3.87
CA GLN A 85 18.80 10.29 -3.16
C GLN A 85 19.40 9.20 -4.06
N LEU A 86 18.54 8.49 -4.80
CA LEU A 86 18.98 7.50 -5.79
C LEU A 86 19.86 8.11 -6.88
N ALA A 87 19.51 9.32 -7.36
CA ALA A 87 20.31 10.02 -8.36
C ALA A 87 21.70 10.40 -7.83
N ARG A 88 21.78 10.89 -6.58
CA ARG A 88 23.04 11.21 -5.90
C ARG A 88 23.89 9.95 -5.65
N LYS A 89 23.29 8.89 -5.09
CA LYS A 89 23.94 7.60 -4.83
C LYS A 89 24.56 7.01 -6.11
N ASN A 90 23.82 7.05 -7.23
CA ASN A 90 24.23 6.49 -8.50
C ASN A 90 25.01 7.49 -9.39
N ARG A 91 25.31 8.69 -8.90
CA ARG A 91 26.01 9.77 -9.63
C ARG A 91 25.40 10.00 -11.03
N THR A 92 24.08 10.10 -11.12
CA THR A 92 23.32 10.23 -12.36
C THR A 92 22.20 11.27 -12.26
N ALA A 93 21.60 11.63 -13.40
CA ALA A 93 20.49 12.58 -13.45
C ALA A 93 19.17 11.95 -12.93
N LYS A 94 18.34 12.74 -12.24
CA LYS A 94 17.00 12.33 -11.77
C LYS A 94 16.16 11.67 -12.86
N ARG A 95 16.16 12.27 -14.08
CA ARG A 95 15.42 11.75 -15.25
C ARG A 95 15.82 10.31 -15.60
N LYS A 96 17.09 9.94 -15.43
CA LYS A 96 17.57 8.59 -15.72
C LYS A 96 17.08 7.59 -14.66
N ILE A 97 17.09 7.97 -13.37
CA ILE A 97 16.50 7.16 -12.29
C ILE A 97 15.02 6.96 -12.58
N GLN A 98 14.27 8.03 -12.86
CA GLN A 98 12.84 7.95 -13.16
C GLN A 98 12.56 7.02 -14.36
N SER A 99 13.35 7.12 -15.44
CA SER A 99 13.24 6.21 -16.58
C SER A 99 13.49 4.74 -16.19
N SER A 100 14.46 4.49 -15.31
CA SER A 100 14.73 3.12 -14.82
C SER A 100 13.62 2.60 -13.92
N LEU A 101 13.06 3.42 -13.02
CA LEU A 101 11.92 3.04 -12.18
C LEU A 101 10.66 2.74 -13.01
N ASN A 102 10.46 3.47 -14.12
CA ASN A 102 9.32 3.24 -15.02
C ASN A 102 9.38 1.88 -15.73
N LYS A 103 10.57 1.31 -15.92
CA LYS A 103 10.76 -0.01 -16.53
C LYS A 103 10.31 -1.17 -15.64
N TYR A 104 10.25 -0.95 -14.33
CA TYR A 104 9.81 -1.99 -13.41
C TYR A 104 8.30 -2.25 -13.59
N SER A 105 7.94 -3.52 -13.63
CA SER A 105 6.55 -3.99 -13.53
C SER A 105 6.48 -5.01 -12.40
N PRO A 106 5.48 -4.91 -11.50
CA PRO A 106 5.27 -5.90 -10.46
C PRO A 106 5.10 -7.29 -11.06
N LEU A 107 5.56 -8.30 -10.34
CA LEU A 107 5.39 -9.70 -10.75
C LEU A 107 3.94 -10.15 -10.51
N THR A 108 3.50 -11.14 -11.26
CA THR A 108 2.21 -11.79 -11.01
C THR A 108 2.29 -12.57 -9.69
N LYS A 109 1.27 -12.39 -8.83
CA LYS A 109 1.20 -13.11 -7.56
C LYS A 109 1.04 -14.62 -7.80
N CYS A 110 1.87 -15.41 -7.12
CA CYS A 110 1.70 -16.86 -7.05
C CYS A 110 0.67 -17.17 -5.94
N HIS A 111 -0.48 -17.69 -6.32
CA HIS A 111 -1.56 -18.03 -5.41
C HIS A 111 -1.41 -19.45 -4.86
N LYS A 112 -1.83 -19.63 -3.60
CA LYS A 112 -1.92 -20.93 -2.91
C LYS A 112 -3.34 -21.09 -2.41
N PRO A 113 -4.27 -21.63 -3.23
CA PRO A 113 -5.69 -21.76 -2.90
C PRO A 113 -5.87 -22.58 -1.63
N ARG A 114 -6.85 -22.15 -0.80
CA ARG A 114 -7.17 -22.80 0.47
C ARG A 114 -8.48 -22.23 1.02
N PRO A 115 -9.12 -22.90 2.01
CA PRO A 115 -10.19 -22.27 2.80
C PRO A 115 -9.67 -21.08 3.60
N VAL A 116 -10.39 -19.94 3.57
CA VAL A 116 -9.95 -18.68 4.18
C VAL A 116 -11.09 -17.97 4.91
N HIS A 117 -10.77 -17.34 6.04
CA HIS A 117 -11.57 -16.31 6.68
C HIS A 117 -11.01 -14.96 6.25
N LEU A 118 -11.76 -14.19 5.47
CA LEU A 118 -11.29 -12.96 4.88
C LEU A 118 -11.49 -11.75 5.78
N VAL A 119 -10.58 -10.80 5.68
CA VAL A 119 -10.82 -9.40 6.01
C VAL A 119 -10.86 -8.62 4.70
N VAL A 120 -11.91 -7.83 4.49
CA VAL A 120 -12.05 -6.95 3.33
C VAL A 120 -12.25 -5.52 3.79
N ASP A 121 -11.59 -4.59 3.11
CA ASP A 121 -11.65 -3.17 3.43
C ASP A 121 -11.12 -2.36 2.26
N GLY A 122 -11.52 -1.08 2.17
CA GLY A 122 -11.05 -0.13 1.20
C GLY A 122 -10.27 1.01 1.84
N THR A 123 -9.37 1.62 1.08
CA THR A 123 -8.72 2.86 1.53
C THR A 123 -8.55 3.85 0.40
N TYR A 124 -8.79 5.13 0.70
CA TYR A 124 -8.76 6.21 -0.27
C TYR A 124 -7.42 6.94 -0.29
N PHE A 125 -7.06 7.41 -1.48
CA PHE A 125 -5.91 8.23 -1.82
C PHE A 125 -6.36 9.44 -2.63
N GLY A 126 -5.49 10.45 -2.75
CA GLY A 126 -5.83 11.70 -3.41
C GLY A 126 -6.77 12.58 -2.57
N GLU A 127 -7.23 13.69 -3.14
CA GLU A 127 -8.08 14.66 -2.45
C GLU A 127 -9.49 14.71 -3.08
N ARG A 128 -10.53 14.53 -2.24
CA ARG A 128 -11.92 14.56 -2.71
C ARG A 128 -12.30 15.95 -3.28
N LYS A 129 -11.81 17.00 -2.66
CA LYS A 129 -12.11 18.39 -3.09
C LYS A 129 -11.56 18.70 -4.49
N GLU A 130 -10.47 18.07 -4.88
CA GLU A 130 -9.83 18.26 -6.18
C GLU A 130 -10.31 17.24 -7.24
N GLY A 131 -11.23 16.35 -6.91
CA GLY A 131 -11.68 15.29 -7.82
C GLY A 131 -10.61 14.26 -8.17
N THR A 132 -9.49 14.24 -7.44
CA THR A 132 -8.36 13.32 -7.67
C THR A 132 -8.46 12.07 -6.81
N SER A 133 -9.53 11.91 -6.04
CA SER A 133 -9.73 10.78 -5.12
C SER A 133 -9.90 9.46 -5.87
N TRP A 134 -9.25 8.43 -5.37
CA TRP A 134 -9.37 7.05 -5.83
C TRP A 134 -9.12 6.11 -4.65
N CYS A 135 -9.44 4.83 -4.78
CA CYS A 135 -9.26 3.88 -3.68
C CYS A 135 -8.65 2.57 -4.16
N VAL A 136 -8.15 1.80 -3.20
CA VAL A 136 -7.86 0.39 -3.37
C VAL A 136 -8.72 -0.41 -2.41
N VAL A 137 -9.41 -1.43 -2.92
CA VAL A 137 -10.13 -2.43 -2.13
C VAL A 137 -9.28 -3.69 -2.08
N VAL A 138 -9.17 -4.31 -0.90
CA VAL A 138 -8.26 -5.44 -0.66
C VAL A 138 -8.99 -6.54 0.08
N ALA A 139 -8.79 -7.79 -0.37
CA ALA A 139 -9.16 -8.99 0.37
C ALA A 139 -7.90 -9.66 0.93
N ARG A 140 -7.85 -9.85 2.25
CA ARG A 140 -6.69 -10.31 3.01
C ARG A 140 -7.02 -11.56 3.83
N ASP A 141 -6.09 -12.51 3.84
CA ASP A 141 -6.04 -13.58 4.86
C ASP A 141 -5.32 -13.03 6.10
N PRO A 142 -6.01 -12.72 7.20
CA PRO A 142 -5.39 -12.15 8.39
C PRO A 142 -4.52 -13.18 9.13
N LYS A 143 -4.79 -14.48 8.98
CA LYS A 143 -4.02 -15.55 9.64
C LYS A 143 -2.60 -15.64 9.11
N LEU A 144 -2.44 -15.51 7.80
CA LEU A 144 -1.12 -15.54 7.15
C LEU A 144 -0.57 -14.15 6.86
N HIS A 145 -1.29 -13.09 7.25
CA HIS A 145 -0.96 -11.70 6.90
C HIS A 145 -0.74 -11.53 5.39
N GLU A 146 -1.58 -12.16 4.56
CA GLU A 146 -1.43 -12.20 3.12
C GLU A 146 -2.57 -11.48 2.41
N ASP A 147 -2.22 -10.46 1.60
CA ASP A 147 -3.16 -9.82 0.70
C ASP A 147 -3.36 -10.74 -0.51
N LEU A 148 -4.59 -11.23 -0.68
CA LEU A 148 -4.89 -12.25 -1.69
C LEU A 148 -5.18 -11.61 -3.04
N VAL A 149 -6.15 -10.71 -3.09
CA VAL A 149 -6.54 -9.96 -4.28
C VAL A 149 -6.85 -8.51 -3.90
N TRP A 150 -6.72 -7.62 -4.88
CA TRP A 150 -7.03 -6.18 -4.75
C TRP A 150 -7.49 -5.62 -6.08
N SER A 151 -8.19 -4.48 -6.02
CA SER A 151 -8.59 -3.69 -7.17
C SER A 151 -8.38 -2.20 -6.91
N PHE A 152 -7.96 -1.47 -7.93
CA PHE A 152 -7.82 -0.01 -7.90
C PHE A 152 -9.06 0.60 -8.56
N GLU A 153 -9.80 1.38 -7.79
CA GLU A 153 -11.09 1.92 -8.19
C GLU A 153 -11.11 3.45 -8.09
N ASN A 154 -12.02 4.10 -8.79
CA ASN A 154 -12.26 5.53 -8.60
C ASN A 154 -13.06 5.78 -7.32
N THR A 155 -13.98 4.88 -6.99
CA THR A 155 -14.76 4.89 -5.75
C THR A 155 -15.07 3.47 -5.32
N GLU A 156 -15.29 3.28 -4.05
CA GLU A 156 -15.68 2.01 -3.46
C GLU A 156 -17.13 1.67 -3.84
N THR A 157 -17.34 0.50 -4.45
CA THR A 157 -18.64 0.05 -4.93
C THR A 157 -18.89 -1.40 -4.57
N THR A 158 -20.16 -1.83 -4.58
CA THR A 158 -20.54 -3.25 -4.46
C THR A 158 -19.87 -4.08 -5.55
N TYR A 159 -19.83 -3.57 -6.79
CA TYR A 159 -19.24 -4.26 -7.93
C TYR A 159 -17.76 -4.58 -7.73
N ALA A 160 -16.99 -3.66 -7.14
CA ALA A 160 -15.57 -3.91 -6.82
C ALA A 160 -15.42 -5.15 -5.90
N TYR A 161 -16.29 -5.32 -4.92
CA TYR A 161 -16.26 -6.46 -4.03
C TYR A 161 -16.77 -7.76 -4.67
N VAL A 162 -17.75 -7.67 -5.57
CA VAL A 162 -18.18 -8.81 -6.40
C VAL A 162 -17.02 -9.31 -7.25
N CYS A 163 -16.31 -8.42 -7.94
CA CYS A 163 -15.14 -8.79 -8.74
C CYS A 163 -14.01 -9.39 -7.88
N LEU A 164 -13.77 -8.87 -6.66
CA LEU A 164 -12.81 -9.48 -5.75
C LEU A 164 -13.18 -10.90 -5.36
N ARG A 165 -14.47 -11.15 -5.07
CA ARG A 165 -15.00 -12.46 -4.74
C ARG A 165 -14.84 -13.43 -5.90
N GLU A 166 -15.35 -13.09 -7.07
CA GLU A 166 -15.27 -13.91 -8.28
C GLU A 166 -13.82 -14.28 -8.62
N ARG A 167 -12.92 -13.32 -8.48
CA ARG A 167 -11.50 -13.54 -8.71
C ARG A 167 -10.89 -14.51 -7.68
N LEU A 168 -11.28 -14.45 -6.39
CA LEU A 168 -10.82 -15.39 -5.37
C LEU A 168 -11.34 -16.80 -5.67
N GLU A 169 -12.61 -16.94 -5.99
CA GLU A 169 -13.24 -18.21 -6.33
C GLU A 169 -12.62 -18.83 -7.60
N ALA A 170 -12.39 -18.03 -8.64
CA ALA A 170 -11.70 -18.45 -9.86
C ALA A 170 -10.26 -18.91 -9.62
N LEU A 171 -9.58 -18.33 -8.60
CA LEU A 171 -8.25 -18.75 -8.16
C LEU A 171 -8.29 -20.02 -7.28
N GLY A 172 -9.47 -20.57 -6.97
CA GLY A 172 -9.66 -21.78 -6.18
C GLY A 172 -9.70 -21.59 -4.67
N TYR A 173 -9.85 -20.35 -4.16
CA TYR A 173 -10.06 -20.12 -2.73
C TYR A 173 -11.49 -20.47 -2.31
N THR A 174 -11.67 -21.09 -1.14
CA THR A 174 -12.97 -21.30 -0.51
C THR A 174 -13.16 -20.26 0.59
N ILE A 175 -14.12 -19.36 0.41
CA ILE A 175 -14.39 -18.27 1.36
C ILE A 175 -15.31 -18.77 2.46
N LEU A 176 -14.80 -18.87 3.70
CA LEU A 176 -15.54 -19.38 4.86
C LEU A 176 -16.29 -18.27 5.61
N SER A 177 -15.74 -17.09 5.66
CA SER A 177 -16.36 -15.90 6.25
C SER A 177 -15.68 -14.63 5.75
N VAL A 178 -16.38 -13.50 5.91
CA VAL A 178 -15.89 -12.16 5.58
C VAL A 178 -16.08 -11.24 6.77
N THR A 179 -15.05 -10.50 7.15
CA THR A 179 -15.12 -9.41 8.14
C THR A 179 -14.90 -8.08 7.41
N GLY A 180 -15.83 -7.14 7.56
CA GLY A 180 -15.81 -5.83 6.91
C GLY A 180 -16.25 -4.70 7.83
N ASP A 181 -16.20 -3.47 7.30
CA ASP A 181 -16.45 -2.21 8.03
C ASP A 181 -17.94 -1.83 8.19
N GLY A 182 -18.85 -2.61 7.60
CA GLY A 182 -20.30 -2.32 7.59
C GLY A 182 -20.79 -1.68 6.31
N PHE A 183 -19.92 -1.45 5.31
CA PHE A 183 -20.37 -1.02 3.98
C PHE A 183 -21.33 -2.06 3.39
N SER A 184 -22.53 -1.61 2.99
CA SER A 184 -23.58 -2.50 2.49
C SER A 184 -23.17 -3.28 1.26
N GLY A 185 -22.28 -2.72 0.44
CA GLY A 185 -21.74 -3.35 -0.75
C GLY A 185 -20.93 -4.61 -0.45
N ILE A 186 -20.18 -4.66 0.65
CA ILE A 186 -19.47 -5.88 1.08
C ILE A 186 -20.50 -6.96 1.43
N LYS A 187 -21.49 -6.61 2.25
CA LYS A 187 -22.52 -7.59 2.67
C LYS A 187 -23.32 -8.12 1.46
N SER A 188 -23.61 -7.28 0.48
CA SER A 188 -24.29 -7.68 -0.75
C SER A 188 -23.42 -8.59 -1.62
N ALA A 189 -22.14 -8.28 -1.80
CA ALA A 189 -21.22 -9.10 -2.60
C ALA A 189 -20.97 -10.49 -1.99
N PHE A 190 -21.09 -10.63 -0.66
CA PHE A 190 -20.88 -11.88 0.08
C PHE A 190 -22.15 -12.33 0.82
N SER A 191 -23.33 -12.19 0.20
CA SER A 191 -24.64 -12.38 0.86
C SER A 191 -24.89 -13.80 1.36
N ASP A 192 -24.29 -14.80 0.73
CA ASP A 192 -24.33 -16.23 1.08
C ASP A 192 -23.20 -16.68 2.03
N ILE A 193 -22.28 -15.77 2.34
CA ILE A 193 -21.12 -16.03 3.22
C ILE A 193 -21.35 -15.43 4.59
N SER A 194 -20.91 -16.13 5.65
CA SER A 194 -20.96 -15.62 7.02
C SER A 194 -20.23 -14.29 7.15
N TYR A 195 -20.96 -13.22 7.48
CA TYR A 195 -20.43 -11.87 7.56
C TYR A 195 -20.24 -11.43 9.02
N GLN A 196 -19.06 -10.95 9.37
CA GLN A 196 -18.74 -10.33 10.65
C GLN A 196 -18.58 -8.81 10.48
N MET A 197 -19.38 -8.05 11.22
CA MET A 197 -19.18 -6.60 11.33
C MET A 197 -17.99 -6.28 12.22
N CYS A 198 -17.06 -5.48 11.72
CA CYS A 198 -15.87 -5.06 12.46
C CYS A 198 -16.26 -4.26 13.72
N HIS A 199 -15.82 -4.70 14.90
CA HIS A 199 -16.14 -4.06 16.18
C HIS A 199 -15.58 -2.63 16.27
N VAL A 200 -14.37 -2.41 15.73
CA VAL A 200 -13.74 -1.08 15.75
C VAL A 200 -14.52 -0.10 14.85
N HIS A 201 -14.96 -0.55 13.68
CA HIS A 201 -15.79 0.28 12.80
C HIS A 201 -17.17 0.54 13.41
N MET A 202 -17.77 -0.45 14.09
CA MET A 202 -19.03 -0.22 14.81
C MET A 202 -18.88 0.83 15.92
N GLU A 203 -17.79 0.78 16.72
CA GLU A 203 -17.53 1.83 17.71
C GLU A 203 -17.35 3.21 17.04
N ARG A 204 -16.64 3.29 15.92
CA ARG A 204 -16.47 4.55 15.17
C ARG A 204 -17.80 5.10 14.64
N LEU A 205 -18.68 4.24 14.13
CA LEU A 205 -20.02 4.66 13.69
C LEU A 205 -20.86 5.20 14.85
N VAL A 206 -20.77 4.60 16.02
CA VAL A 206 -21.42 5.14 17.23
C VAL A 206 -20.79 6.47 17.66
N ILE A 207 -19.46 6.59 17.63
CA ILE A 207 -18.77 7.85 17.94
C ILE A 207 -19.16 8.97 16.99
N LEU A 208 -19.44 8.70 15.72
CA LEU A 208 -19.94 9.72 14.77
C LEU A 208 -21.26 10.30 15.21
N GLY A 209 -22.14 9.50 15.85
CA GLY A 209 -23.43 9.96 16.35
C GLY A 209 -23.45 10.41 17.82
N THR A 210 -22.39 10.14 18.60
CA THR A 210 -22.34 10.49 20.03
C THR A 210 -21.18 11.43 20.38
N THR A 211 -20.18 11.56 19.53
CA THR A 211 -18.85 12.09 19.81
C THR A 211 -17.98 11.15 20.69
N ARG A 212 -16.70 11.50 20.88
CA ARG A 212 -15.80 10.74 21.78
C ARG A 212 -16.08 10.97 23.26
N ASN A 213 -16.62 12.14 23.59
CA ASN A 213 -16.99 12.59 24.93
C ASN A 213 -18.43 13.10 24.91
N PRO A 214 -19.44 12.22 24.91
CA PRO A 214 -20.84 12.63 24.84
C PRO A 214 -21.25 13.46 26.06
N LEU A 215 -22.00 14.54 25.82
CA LEU A 215 -22.52 15.40 26.87
C LEU A 215 -23.81 14.83 27.47
N THR A 216 -24.62 14.10 26.68
CA THR A 216 -25.88 13.53 27.12
C THR A 216 -25.67 12.18 27.78
N GLU A 217 -26.47 11.86 28.83
CA GLU A 217 -26.44 10.57 29.46
C GLU A 217 -26.69 9.43 28.46
N ALA A 218 -27.65 9.58 27.56
CA ALA A 218 -27.95 8.62 26.52
C ALA A 218 -26.73 8.34 25.61
N GLY A 219 -26.02 9.38 25.21
CA GLY A 219 -24.79 9.24 24.43
C GLY A 219 -23.68 8.51 25.18
N GLN A 220 -23.48 8.83 26.44
CA GLN A 220 -22.49 8.17 27.32
C GLN A 220 -22.81 6.68 27.50
N VAL A 221 -24.06 6.33 27.76
CA VAL A 221 -24.52 4.93 27.94
C VAL A 221 -24.38 4.15 26.62
N LEU A 222 -24.75 4.74 25.46
CA LEU A 222 -24.61 4.08 24.16
C LEU A 222 -23.14 3.80 23.83
N LEU A 223 -22.27 4.79 24.07
CA LEU A 223 -20.83 4.64 23.83
C LEU A 223 -20.21 3.59 24.76
N ALA A 224 -20.62 3.58 26.03
CA ALA A 224 -20.20 2.54 26.99
C ALA A 224 -20.66 1.15 26.53
N LEU A 225 -21.90 1.03 26.04
CA LEU A 225 -22.46 -0.22 25.54
C LEU A 225 -21.65 -0.76 24.36
N VAL A 226 -21.40 0.04 23.32
CA VAL A 226 -20.66 -0.44 22.14
C VAL A 226 -19.22 -0.84 22.50
N ARG A 227 -18.58 -0.16 23.44
CA ARG A 227 -17.23 -0.51 23.93
C ARG A 227 -17.17 -1.86 24.65
N THR A 228 -18.30 -2.39 25.11
CA THR A 228 -18.32 -3.76 25.67
C THR A 228 -18.04 -4.84 24.64
N LEU A 229 -18.20 -4.57 23.34
CA LEU A 229 -17.82 -5.49 22.26
C LEU A 229 -16.35 -5.91 22.34
N HIS A 230 -15.47 -5.04 22.82
CA HIS A 230 -14.04 -5.34 22.97
C HIS A 230 -13.73 -6.22 24.19
N LYS A 231 -14.68 -6.37 25.12
CA LYS A 231 -14.54 -7.10 26.39
C LYS A 231 -15.07 -8.54 26.35
N ASN A 232 -15.23 -9.11 25.15
CA ASN A 232 -15.75 -10.46 24.98
C ASN A 232 -17.17 -10.68 25.55
N THR A 233 -18.02 -9.67 25.47
CA THR A 233 -19.41 -9.72 25.91
C THR A 233 -20.19 -10.81 25.15
N GLU A 234 -21.12 -11.51 25.86
CA GLU A 234 -22.03 -12.45 25.21
C GLU A 234 -23.10 -11.72 24.38
N GLN A 235 -23.49 -12.32 23.24
CA GLN A 235 -24.50 -11.75 22.35
C GLN A 235 -25.80 -11.42 23.07
N LYS A 236 -26.36 -12.37 23.82
CA LYS A 236 -27.58 -12.21 24.56
C LYS A 236 -27.51 -11.02 25.51
N THR A 237 -26.44 -10.93 26.31
CA THR A 237 -26.21 -9.83 27.24
C THR A 237 -26.11 -8.47 26.52
N PHE A 238 -25.45 -8.42 25.38
CA PHE A 238 -25.36 -7.20 24.59
C PHE A 238 -26.72 -6.77 24.04
N GLU A 239 -27.47 -7.69 23.47
CA GLU A 239 -28.82 -7.43 22.95
C GLU A 239 -29.80 -7.00 24.04
N GLU A 240 -29.80 -7.65 25.20
CA GLU A 240 -30.61 -7.23 26.37
C GLU A 240 -30.29 -5.81 26.82
N ARG A 241 -29.01 -5.45 26.88
CA ARG A 241 -28.57 -4.10 27.24
C ARG A 241 -28.99 -3.07 26.20
N LEU A 242 -28.88 -3.42 24.90
CA LEU A 242 -29.30 -2.55 23.80
C LEU A 242 -30.81 -2.31 23.84
N ASN A 243 -31.61 -3.37 24.08
CA ASN A 243 -33.05 -3.24 24.18
C ASN A 243 -33.47 -2.38 25.41
N LYS A 244 -32.86 -2.58 26.57
CA LYS A 244 -33.04 -1.74 27.75
C LYS A 244 -32.68 -0.27 27.52
N PHE A 245 -31.61 -0.04 26.75
CA PHE A 245 -31.21 1.31 26.34
C PHE A 245 -32.29 1.96 25.48
N ILE A 246 -32.77 1.28 24.45
CA ILE A 246 -33.78 1.80 23.51
C ILE A 246 -35.08 2.09 24.29
N GLU A 247 -35.48 1.23 25.20
CA GLU A 247 -36.68 1.42 26.04
C GLU A 247 -36.53 2.61 26.98
N LYS A 248 -35.43 2.69 27.74
CA LYS A 248 -35.15 3.79 28.67
C LYS A 248 -35.15 5.14 28.01
N TYR A 249 -34.49 5.25 26.84
CA TYR A 249 -34.32 6.53 26.14
C TYR A 249 -35.30 6.75 24.98
N ARG A 250 -36.40 5.97 24.92
CA ARG A 250 -37.40 6.05 23.83
C ARG A 250 -37.91 7.48 23.60
N ASN A 251 -38.32 8.16 24.65
CA ASN A 251 -38.86 9.52 24.57
C ASN A 251 -37.80 10.51 24.11
N PHE A 252 -36.61 10.44 24.71
CA PHE A 252 -35.47 11.25 24.32
C PHE A 252 -35.08 11.07 22.84
N LEU A 253 -35.01 9.83 22.38
CA LEU A 253 -34.71 9.52 20.98
C LEU A 253 -35.81 9.99 20.01
N ASN A 254 -37.05 10.14 20.47
CA ASN A 254 -38.19 10.57 19.65
C ASN A 254 -38.55 12.05 19.82
N GLU A 255 -37.74 12.80 20.54
CA GLU A 255 -37.89 14.24 20.69
C GLU A 255 -37.72 14.94 19.34
N LYS A 256 -38.63 15.89 19.06
CA LYS A 256 -38.60 16.69 17.82
C LYS A 256 -38.49 18.15 18.18
N THR A 257 -37.69 18.85 17.39
CA THR A 257 -37.56 20.31 17.42
C THR A 257 -38.25 20.89 16.19
N THR A 258 -39.08 21.91 16.40
CA THR A 258 -39.70 22.65 15.30
C THR A 258 -38.86 23.89 14.99
N HIS A 259 -38.44 24.03 13.73
CA HIS A 259 -37.67 25.19 13.31
C HIS A 259 -38.51 26.45 13.39
N PRO A 260 -38.08 27.51 14.07
CA PRO A 260 -38.92 28.67 14.36
C PRO A 260 -39.37 29.43 13.10
N GLU A 261 -38.58 29.45 12.04
CA GLU A 261 -38.88 30.21 10.83
C GLU A 261 -39.64 29.38 9.77
N SER A 262 -39.25 28.13 9.58
CA SER A 262 -39.83 27.26 8.53
C SER A 262 -41.02 26.43 9.01
N GLY A 263 -41.17 26.23 10.32
CA GLY A 263 -42.16 25.32 10.90
C GLY A 263 -41.85 23.83 10.68
N GLU A 264 -40.71 23.49 10.05
CA GLU A 264 -40.31 22.13 9.81
C GLU A 264 -39.91 21.43 11.10
N GLN A 265 -40.33 20.16 11.21
CA GLN A 265 -39.95 19.31 12.34
C GLN A 265 -38.76 18.43 11.97
N SER A 266 -37.73 18.47 12.80
CA SER A 266 -36.56 17.58 12.75
C SER A 266 -36.39 16.81 14.06
N TRP A 267 -35.66 15.71 14.01
CA TRP A 267 -35.31 14.98 15.22
C TRP A 267 -34.26 15.76 16.01
N THR A 268 -34.54 16.08 17.28
CA THR A 268 -33.62 16.81 18.16
C THR A 268 -32.28 16.06 18.31
N HIS A 269 -32.33 14.73 18.38
CA HIS A 269 -31.17 13.85 18.59
C HIS A 269 -30.89 12.95 17.38
N GLU A 270 -30.91 13.55 16.16
CA GLU A 270 -30.81 12.79 14.90
C GLU A 270 -29.56 11.92 14.82
N ASP A 271 -28.40 12.46 15.19
CA ASP A 271 -27.13 11.73 15.12
C ASP A 271 -27.10 10.55 16.08
N LEU A 272 -27.61 10.72 17.30
CA LEU A 272 -27.74 9.62 18.25
C LEU A 272 -28.71 8.54 17.75
N ARG A 273 -29.83 8.95 17.15
CA ARG A 273 -30.78 8.02 16.51
C ARG A 273 -30.11 7.21 15.41
N ARG A 274 -29.34 7.86 14.54
CA ARG A 274 -28.58 7.16 13.48
C ARG A 274 -27.60 6.13 14.07
N ALA A 275 -26.90 6.48 15.15
CA ALA A 275 -25.98 5.56 15.84
C ALA A 275 -26.74 4.33 16.40
N VAL A 276 -27.89 4.53 17.03
CA VAL A 276 -28.74 3.42 17.52
C VAL A 276 -29.25 2.57 16.36
N PHE A 277 -29.76 3.18 15.29
CA PHE A 277 -30.21 2.47 14.09
C PHE A 277 -29.11 1.64 13.48
N CYS A 278 -27.90 2.18 13.38
CA CYS A 278 -26.74 1.49 12.85
C CYS A 278 -26.42 0.25 13.71
N LEU A 279 -26.43 0.41 15.03
CA LEU A 279 -26.19 -0.70 15.95
C LEU A 279 -27.24 -1.81 15.85
N VAL A 280 -28.53 -1.43 15.78
CA VAL A 280 -29.66 -2.36 15.61
C VAL A 280 -29.55 -3.10 14.27
N ARG A 281 -29.24 -2.40 13.20
CA ARG A 281 -29.08 -2.97 11.85
C ARG A 281 -27.97 -4.03 11.78
N HIS A 282 -26.87 -3.83 12.52
CA HIS A 282 -25.70 -4.70 12.45
C HIS A 282 -25.62 -5.70 13.62
N LYS A 283 -26.53 -5.67 14.59
CA LYS A 283 -26.44 -6.50 15.80
C LYS A 283 -26.25 -7.99 15.53
N SER A 284 -26.94 -8.55 14.53
CA SER A 284 -26.80 -9.95 14.14
C SER A 284 -25.43 -10.34 13.59
N ASN A 285 -24.70 -9.36 13.04
CA ASN A 285 -23.39 -9.57 12.45
C ASN A 285 -22.24 -9.22 13.41
N LEU A 286 -22.50 -8.73 14.61
CA LEU A 286 -21.47 -8.36 15.59
C LEU A 286 -20.87 -9.58 16.30
N PHE A 287 -21.57 -10.72 16.30
CA PHE A 287 -21.19 -11.90 17.06
C PHE A 287 -20.93 -13.14 16.18
N THR A 288 -20.85 -12.98 14.85
CA THR A 288 -20.57 -14.08 13.93
C THR A 288 -19.27 -14.81 14.26
N TYR A 289 -18.25 -14.09 14.78
CA TYR A 289 -16.99 -14.68 15.24
C TYR A 289 -17.15 -15.72 16.35
N LYS A 290 -18.29 -15.73 17.08
CA LYS A 290 -18.58 -16.74 18.12
C LYS A 290 -18.86 -18.12 17.52
N GLN A 291 -19.29 -18.19 16.26
CA GLN A 291 -19.53 -19.44 15.54
C GLN A 291 -18.22 -20.16 15.21
N ASN A 292 -17.16 -19.41 14.95
CA ASN A 292 -15.84 -19.96 14.68
C ASN A 292 -14.75 -18.98 15.14
N ARG A 293 -13.88 -19.43 16.05
CA ARG A 293 -12.77 -18.64 16.62
C ARG A 293 -11.76 -18.08 15.60
N ASN A 294 -11.76 -18.64 14.37
CA ASN A 294 -10.90 -18.16 13.30
C ASN A 294 -11.49 -16.95 12.56
N ILE A 295 -12.76 -16.60 12.77
CA ILE A 295 -13.38 -15.40 12.20
C ILE A 295 -12.81 -14.17 12.91
N PRO A 296 -12.17 -13.24 12.18
CA PRO A 296 -11.63 -12.02 12.77
C PRO A 296 -12.75 -11.10 13.27
N ARG A 297 -12.60 -10.55 14.49
CA ARG A 297 -13.55 -9.56 15.04
C ARG A 297 -13.37 -8.16 14.46
N THR A 298 -12.21 -7.89 13.86
CA THR A 298 -11.82 -6.54 13.40
C THR A 298 -11.08 -6.60 12.10
N THR A 299 -11.07 -5.48 11.37
CA THR A 299 -10.28 -5.25 10.15
C THR A 299 -8.88 -4.69 10.45
N ASN A 300 -8.43 -4.69 11.70
CA ASN A 300 -7.18 -4.06 12.14
C ASN A 300 -5.94 -4.52 11.36
N SER A 301 -5.94 -5.77 10.89
CA SER A 301 -4.83 -6.29 10.08
C SER A 301 -4.66 -5.53 8.75
N LEU A 302 -5.77 -5.11 8.11
CA LEU A 302 -5.76 -4.26 6.92
C LEU A 302 -5.53 -2.79 7.28
N GLU A 303 -6.17 -2.26 8.32
CA GLU A 303 -5.98 -0.86 8.72
C GLU A 303 -4.50 -0.55 9.02
N GLY A 304 -3.82 -1.42 9.76
CA GLY A 304 -2.39 -1.30 10.03
C GLY A 304 -1.56 -1.33 8.75
N HIS A 305 -1.94 -2.19 7.81
CA HIS A 305 -1.29 -2.31 6.52
C HIS A 305 -1.51 -1.05 5.66
N PHE A 306 -2.74 -0.53 5.59
CA PHE A 306 -3.05 0.71 4.90
C PHE A 306 -2.31 1.93 5.48
N LYS A 307 -2.15 2.02 6.80
CA LYS A 307 -1.32 3.06 7.43
C LYS A 307 0.13 2.99 6.96
N HIS A 308 0.66 1.78 6.85
CA HIS A 308 2.02 1.56 6.33
C HIS A 308 2.13 1.99 4.87
N ILE A 309 1.20 1.58 4.01
CA ILE A 309 1.13 1.97 2.59
C ILE A 309 1.07 3.50 2.46
N LYS A 310 0.17 4.16 3.19
CA LYS A 310 0.03 5.63 3.16
C LYS A 310 1.32 6.34 3.60
N LYS A 311 2.00 5.82 4.63
CA LYS A 311 3.28 6.36 5.09
C LYS A 311 4.36 6.25 4.01
N LEU A 312 4.45 5.12 3.30
CA LEU A 312 5.41 4.94 2.21
C LEU A 312 5.09 5.85 1.02
N LEU A 313 3.82 5.96 0.64
CA LEU A 313 3.39 6.87 -0.44
C LEU A 313 3.67 8.33 -0.11
N GLY A 314 3.51 8.75 1.16
CA GLY A 314 3.82 10.11 1.61
C GLY A 314 5.28 10.52 1.36
N LEU A 315 6.22 9.57 1.32
CA LEU A 315 7.61 9.83 0.93
C LEU A 315 7.78 10.10 -0.57
N HIS A 316 6.78 9.73 -1.36
CA HIS A 316 6.76 9.86 -2.82
C HIS A 316 5.59 10.73 -3.30
N SER A 317 5.23 11.75 -2.51
CA SER A 317 4.05 12.62 -2.70
C SER A 317 3.92 13.24 -4.09
N GLY A 318 5.04 13.49 -4.79
CA GLY A 318 5.04 14.01 -6.15
C GLY A 318 4.85 12.97 -7.26
N SER A 319 4.52 11.71 -6.93
CA SER A 319 4.32 10.67 -7.92
C SER A 319 2.89 10.70 -8.48
N ASN A 320 2.74 10.41 -9.78
CA ASN A 320 1.43 10.28 -10.42
C ASN A 320 0.72 8.98 -9.97
N ARG A 321 -0.61 8.91 -10.16
CA ARG A 321 -1.46 7.76 -9.80
C ARG A 321 -0.89 6.42 -10.27
N LYS A 322 -0.47 6.31 -11.52
CA LYS A 322 0.10 5.07 -12.08
C LYS A 322 1.35 4.59 -11.31
N THR A 323 2.19 5.51 -10.86
CA THR A 323 3.36 5.17 -10.03
C THR A 323 2.93 4.79 -8.61
N GLN A 324 1.93 5.47 -8.05
CA GLN A 324 1.38 5.15 -6.73
C GLN A 324 0.73 3.76 -6.72
N GLU A 325 -0.09 3.43 -7.72
CA GLU A 325 -0.68 2.10 -7.90
C GLU A 325 0.40 1.02 -7.96
N LYS A 326 1.47 1.24 -8.74
CA LYS A 326 2.61 0.32 -8.83
C LYS A 326 3.34 0.13 -7.50
N ILE A 327 3.51 1.20 -6.70
CA ILE A 327 4.09 1.12 -5.35
C ILE A 327 3.18 0.28 -4.45
N ILE A 328 1.88 0.57 -4.43
CA ILE A 328 0.89 -0.16 -3.63
C ILE A 328 0.88 -1.63 -4.02
N GLU A 329 0.79 -1.94 -5.30
CA GLU A 329 0.80 -3.31 -5.81
C GLU A 329 2.06 -4.07 -5.36
N THR A 330 3.23 -3.43 -5.43
CA THR A 330 4.49 -4.02 -4.94
C THR A 330 4.42 -4.34 -3.44
N ILE A 331 3.81 -3.46 -2.62
CA ILE A 331 3.66 -3.65 -1.19
C ILE A 331 2.64 -4.76 -0.88
N LEU A 332 1.51 -4.78 -1.58
CA LEU A 332 0.48 -5.82 -1.44
C LEU A 332 1.01 -7.20 -1.83
N LEU A 333 1.82 -7.29 -2.89
CA LEU A 333 2.52 -8.52 -3.27
C LEU A 333 3.44 -9.02 -2.16
N ALA A 334 4.15 -8.15 -1.48
CA ALA A 334 4.97 -8.51 -0.32
C ALA A 334 4.13 -8.89 0.91
N SER A 335 2.84 -8.52 0.96
CA SER A 335 1.80 -8.93 1.91
C SER A 335 2.16 -8.77 3.38
N THR A 336 2.87 -7.71 3.75
CA THR A 336 3.25 -7.49 5.14
C THR A 336 3.30 -6.01 5.49
N THR A 337 3.08 -5.68 6.77
CA THR A 337 3.27 -4.32 7.30
C THR A 337 4.75 -3.94 7.40
N SER A 338 5.62 -4.94 7.46
CA SER A 338 7.08 -4.80 7.37
C SER A 338 7.60 -5.73 6.29
N PRO A 339 8.56 -5.30 5.47
CA PRO A 339 9.08 -6.13 4.39
C PRO A 339 9.60 -7.47 4.90
N ASN A 340 8.98 -8.55 4.48
CA ASN A 340 9.50 -9.89 4.70
C ASN A 340 10.60 -10.15 3.65
N LYS A 341 11.86 -10.29 4.10
CA LYS A 341 13.02 -10.47 3.21
C LYS A 341 12.83 -11.61 2.20
N LYS A 342 12.23 -12.71 2.62
CA LYS A 342 11.97 -13.87 1.74
C LYS A 342 10.96 -13.52 0.65
N ARG A 343 9.79 -12.99 1.02
CA ARG A 343 8.75 -12.56 0.06
C ARG A 343 9.22 -11.42 -0.81
N LEU A 344 10.00 -10.50 -0.25
CA LEU A 344 10.57 -9.38 -0.99
C LEU A 344 11.46 -9.85 -2.15
N ASN A 345 12.26 -10.90 -1.94
CA ASN A 345 13.09 -11.48 -2.99
C ASN A 345 12.28 -12.22 -4.06
N GLU A 346 11.06 -12.69 -3.70
CA GLU A 346 10.14 -13.35 -4.64
C GLU A 346 9.36 -12.35 -5.52
N VAL A 347 9.17 -11.09 -5.06
CA VAL A 347 8.36 -10.09 -5.76
C VAL A 347 9.17 -9.01 -6.49
N ILE A 348 10.48 -8.96 -6.31
CA ILE A 348 11.42 -8.06 -6.95
C ILE A 348 12.52 -8.85 -7.69
#